data_e0f1b74855352f3ead3908a345145711
#
_entry.id   e0f1b74855352f3ead3908a345145711
#
_cell.length_a   1.000
_cell.length_b   1.000
_cell.length_c   1.000
_cell.angle_alpha   90.00
_cell.angle_beta   90.00
_cell.angle_gamma   90.00
#
_symmetry.space_group_name_H-M   'P 1'
#
loop_
_entity.id
_entity.type
_entity.pdbx_description
1 polymer ?
#
loop_
_entity_poly.entity_id
_entity_poly.type
_entity_poly.pdbx_seq_one_letter_code
_entity_poly.pdbx_strand_id
1 'polypeptide(L)'
;VSGKGKGYDVHYTYGRNPYEPVATKVLRVYSYSKEGGLIKSGTLKDITAAATSIATKDSVNITVDFDEADRGKTACALVAVTLYTPDVFAPHILSYQREILQQYADASLAGACKDEWGFPGRFTPQTNDLWYSSFMAKAYEQQRNGRDLLRDMLLMTYGETGAKADRIAAVNHYMEMYWKRNGEIETDYYHAIKEIFGKDAMSGTHPTWYPFPDNREIFKNGLSWWVSKRDVAQTDEATPFSVRTAHDKKMWSPLWFN
;
A
#
# COMPACT_ATOMS: atom_id res chain seq x y z
N VAL A 1 16.29 2.54 -20.54
CA VAL A 1 14.85 2.83 -20.55
C VAL A 1 14.61 4.01 -19.60
N SER A 2 14.09 5.11 -20.12
CA SER A 2 13.72 6.27 -19.31
C SER A 2 12.21 6.25 -19.08
N GLY A 3 11.78 6.27 -17.85
CA GLY A 3 10.39 6.45 -17.48
C GLY A 3 10.20 7.77 -16.73
N LYS A 4 9.28 8.62 -17.17
CA LYS A 4 8.77 9.72 -16.36
C LYS A 4 7.51 9.25 -15.66
N GLY A 5 7.52 9.26 -14.32
CA GLY A 5 6.30 9.18 -13.55
C GLY A 5 5.44 10.40 -13.87
N LYS A 6 4.15 10.20 -14.15
CA LYS A 6 3.21 11.32 -14.23
C LYS A 6 2.89 11.74 -12.81
N GLY A 7 3.46 12.86 -12.35
CA GLY A 7 3.02 13.50 -11.12
C GLY A 7 1.59 14.03 -11.26
N TYR A 8 0.82 14.00 -10.18
CA TYR A 8 -0.44 14.73 -10.11
C TYR A 8 -0.15 16.22 -9.96
N ASP A 9 -0.70 16.99 -10.87
CA ASP A 9 -0.78 18.44 -10.74
C ASP A 9 -2.03 18.77 -9.92
N VAL A 10 -1.95 18.53 -8.61
CA VAL A 10 -3.01 18.92 -7.69
C VAL A 10 -2.57 20.19 -7.00
N HIS A 11 -3.23 21.29 -7.32
CA HIS A 11 -3.04 22.55 -6.60
C HIS A 11 -3.63 22.44 -5.18
N TYR A 12 -2.76 22.19 -4.20
CA TYR A 12 -3.13 22.35 -2.80
C TYR A 12 -3.01 23.81 -2.40
N THR A 13 -4.10 24.40 -1.97
CA THR A 13 -4.13 25.81 -1.49
C THR A 13 -3.48 25.96 -0.11
N TYR A 14 -3.33 24.87 0.63
CA TYR A 14 -2.76 24.86 1.99
C TYR A 14 -1.78 23.68 2.14
N GLY A 15 -0.51 24.02 2.37
CA GLY A 15 0.51 23.04 2.71
C GLY A 15 1.15 22.34 1.52
N ARG A 16 1.92 21.29 1.82
CA ARG A 16 2.68 20.50 0.85
C ARG A 16 1.79 19.44 0.24
N ASN A 17 1.83 19.29 -1.08
CA ASN A 17 1.13 18.23 -1.77
C ASN A 17 1.63 16.84 -1.30
N PRO A 18 0.80 16.02 -0.63
CA PRO A 18 1.22 14.71 -0.14
C PRO A 18 1.55 13.72 -1.25
N TYR A 19 1.11 13.99 -2.48
CA TYR A 19 1.35 13.15 -3.66
C TYR A 19 2.54 13.65 -4.49
N GLU A 20 3.19 14.74 -4.09
CA GLU A 20 4.41 15.18 -4.76
C GLU A 20 5.55 14.21 -4.44
N PRO A 21 6.23 13.67 -5.46
CA PRO A 21 7.40 12.84 -5.24
C PRO A 21 8.50 13.61 -4.48
N VAL A 22 9.03 13.00 -3.45
CA VAL A 22 10.15 13.52 -2.66
C VAL A 22 11.46 12.94 -3.15
N ALA A 23 11.42 11.64 -3.46
CA ALA A 23 12.56 10.90 -3.94
C ALA A 23 12.09 9.71 -4.78
N THR A 24 12.94 9.27 -5.68
CA THR A 24 12.80 7.99 -6.36
C THR A 24 14.02 7.12 -6.12
N LYS A 25 13.83 5.81 -6.09
CA LYS A 25 14.91 4.84 -5.91
C LYS A 25 14.60 3.57 -6.69
N VAL A 26 15.57 3.08 -7.44
CA VAL A 26 15.48 1.71 -8.00
C VAL A 26 15.65 0.71 -6.86
N LEU A 27 14.68 -0.16 -6.70
CA LEU A 27 14.70 -1.22 -5.69
C LEU A 27 15.31 -2.49 -6.24
N ARG A 28 14.88 -2.86 -7.45
CA ARG A 28 15.33 -4.09 -8.12
C ARG A 28 15.11 -4.00 -9.64
N VAL A 29 15.95 -4.69 -10.38
CA VAL A 29 15.80 -4.86 -11.82
C VAL A 29 15.80 -6.35 -12.14
N TYR A 30 14.79 -6.77 -12.89
CA TYR A 30 14.64 -8.15 -13.31
C TYR A 30 14.72 -8.28 -14.82
N SER A 31 15.26 -9.41 -15.33
CA SER A 31 15.05 -9.86 -16.70
C SER A 31 14.23 -11.14 -16.73
N TYR A 32 13.41 -11.31 -17.76
CA TYR A 32 12.61 -12.53 -17.97
C TYR A 32 12.12 -12.65 -19.41
N SER A 33 11.81 -13.88 -19.79
CA SER A 33 11.06 -14.13 -21.04
C SER A 33 9.57 -14.09 -20.79
N LYS A 34 8.77 -13.76 -21.80
CA LYS A 34 7.30 -13.78 -21.74
C LYS A 34 6.74 -15.01 -22.44
N GLU A 35 5.65 -15.53 -21.90
CA GLU A 35 4.86 -16.59 -22.48
C GLU A 35 3.38 -16.32 -22.21
N GLY A 36 2.57 -16.12 -23.27
CA GLY A 36 1.15 -15.80 -23.11
C GLY A 36 0.87 -14.53 -22.29
N GLY A 37 1.78 -13.54 -22.31
CA GLY A 37 1.68 -12.31 -21.51
C GLY A 37 2.16 -12.42 -20.06
N LEU A 38 2.44 -13.63 -19.58
CA LEU A 38 2.98 -13.91 -18.26
C LEU A 38 4.50 -13.99 -18.28
N ILE A 39 5.13 -13.94 -17.11
CA ILE A 39 6.52 -14.32 -16.93
C ILE A 39 6.63 -15.82 -17.22
N LYS A 40 7.52 -16.21 -18.11
CA LYS A 40 7.79 -17.63 -18.38
C LYS A 40 8.51 -18.23 -17.18
N SER A 41 7.97 -19.34 -16.63
CA SER A 41 8.53 -19.99 -15.46
C SER A 41 10.00 -20.34 -15.65
N GLY A 42 10.78 -20.15 -14.58
CA GLY A 42 12.21 -20.42 -14.56
C GLY A 42 13.09 -19.42 -15.33
N THR A 43 12.54 -18.36 -15.90
CA THR A 43 13.31 -17.35 -16.65
C THR A 43 13.55 -16.04 -15.90
N LEU A 44 12.89 -15.83 -14.76
CA LEU A 44 13.05 -14.64 -13.95
C LEU A 44 14.44 -14.61 -13.30
N LYS A 45 15.20 -13.57 -13.62
CA LYS A 45 16.56 -13.36 -13.11
C LYS A 45 16.66 -11.96 -12.52
N ASP A 46 17.22 -11.84 -11.32
CA ASP A 46 17.61 -10.56 -10.75
C ASP A 46 18.90 -10.09 -11.43
N ILE A 47 18.83 -8.94 -12.07
CA ILE A 47 19.94 -8.31 -12.80
C ILE A 47 20.26 -6.92 -12.21
N THR A 48 19.88 -6.67 -10.98
CA THR A 48 20.11 -5.37 -10.32
C THR A 48 21.59 -4.98 -10.33
N ALA A 49 22.48 -5.94 -10.17
CA ALA A 49 23.92 -5.70 -10.18
C ALA A 49 24.47 -5.25 -11.56
N ALA A 50 23.77 -5.59 -12.66
CA ALA A 50 24.12 -5.16 -14.02
C ALA A 50 23.41 -3.85 -14.42
N ALA A 51 22.68 -3.23 -13.49
CA ALA A 51 21.95 -1.99 -13.73
C ALA A 51 22.64 -0.81 -13.04
N THR A 52 22.76 0.29 -13.76
CA THR A 52 23.10 1.59 -13.20
C THR A 52 21.90 2.51 -13.27
N SER A 53 21.73 3.38 -12.28
CA SER A 53 20.61 4.30 -12.28
C SER A 53 21.01 5.70 -11.85
N ILE A 54 20.37 6.68 -12.50
CA ILE A 54 20.41 8.08 -12.07
C ILE A 54 18.97 8.46 -11.73
N ALA A 55 18.75 8.79 -10.46
CA ALA A 55 17.45 9.14 -9.93
C ALA A 55 17.40 10.61 -9.50
N THR A 56 16.28 11.26 -9.77
CA THR A 56 15.90 12.56 -9.20
C THR A 56 14.68 12.36 -8.28
N LYS A 57 14.07 13.44 -7.81
CA LYS A 57 12.87 13.32 -6.98
C LYS A 57 11.68 12.68 -7.75
N ASP A 58 11.61 12.87 -9.06
CA ASP A 58 10.44 12.53 -9.91
C ASP A 58 10.79 11.74 -11.17
N SER A 59 12.06 11.42 -11.37
CA SER A 59 12.49 10.66 -12.55
C SER A 59 13.62 9.69 -12.24
N VAL A 60 13.68 8.64 -13.04
CA VAL A 60 14.75 7.64 -12.98
C VAL A 60 15.17 7.26 -14.39
N ASN A 61 16.46 7.34 -14.65
CA ASN A 61 17.08 6.77 -15.83
C ASN A 61 17.82 5.50 -15.42
N ILE A 62 17.52 4.38 -16.06
CA ILE A 62 18.12 3.08 -15.76
C ILE A 62 18.80 2.58 -17.02
N THR A 63 20.09 2.29 -16.92
CA THR A 63 20.87 1.62 -17.94
C THR A 63 21.16 0.21 -17.45
N VAL A 64 20.92 -0.77 -18.30
CA VAL A 64 21.19 -2.18 -18.01
C VAL A 64 22.14 -2.72 -19.04
N ASP A 65 23.25 -3.26 -18.60
CA ASP A 65 24.18 -3.98 -19.45
C ASP A 65 23.68 -5.43 -19.59
N PHE A 66 23.09 -5.73 -20.74
CA PHE A 66 22.64 -7.07 -21.08
C PHE A 66 23.78 -7.87 -21.70
N ASP A 67 23.96 -9.08 -21.24
CA ASP A 67 24.76 -10.06 -21.98
C ASP A 67 23.98 -10.64 -23.18
N GLU A 68 24.67 -11.37 -24.05
CA GLU A 68 24.05 -11.97 -25.24
C GLU A 68 22.94 -12.96 -24.87
N ALA A 69 23.03 -13.60 -23.72
CA ALA A 69 22.03 -14.54 -23.21
C ALA A 69 20.72 -13.86 -22.79
N ASP A 70 20.74 -12.55 -22.54
CA ASP A 70 19.55 -11.76 -22.19
C ASP A 70 18.92 -11.06 -23.40
N ARG A 71 19.50 -11.23 -24.61
CA ARG A 71 18.92 -10.65 -25.82
C ARG A 71 17.49 -11.16 -26.06
N GLY A 72 16.57 -10.24 -26.32
CA GLY A 72 15.17 -10.55 -26.56
C GLY A 72 14.32 -10.76 -25.28
N LYS A 73 14.92 -10.73 -24.10
CA LYS A 73 14.17 -10.73 -22.84
C LYS A 73 13.57 -9.37 -22.51
N THR A 74 12.62 -9.37 -21.61
CA THR A 74 12.02 -8.16 -21.04
C THR A 74 12.80 -7.76 -19.79
N ALA A 75 13.18 -6.50 -19.66
CA ALA A 75 13.65 -5.93 -18.41
C ALA A 75 12.49 -5.24 -17.69
N CYS A 76 12.41 -5.40 -16.38
CA CYS A 76 11.46 -4.73 -15.52
C CYS A 76 12.18 -4.17 -14.30
N ALA A 77 12.06 -2.87 -14.09
CA ALA A 77 12.59 -2.21 -12.92
C ALA A 77 11.47 -1.90 -11.93
N LEU A 78 11.65 -2.28 -10.68
CA LEU A 78 10.83 -1.85 -9.56
C LEU A 78 11.42 -0.56 -8.99
N VAL A 79 10.65 0.50 -9.06
CA VAL A 79 11.05 1.84 -8.63
C VAL A 79 10.16 2.27 -7.47
N ALA A 80 10.77 2.58 -6.34
CA ALA A 80 10.07 3.24 -5.25
C ALA A 80 9.96 4.73 -5.53
N VAL A 81 8.76 5.27 -5.38
CA VAL A 81 8.48 6.70 -5.35
C VAL A 81 8.10 7.06 -3.93
N THR A 82 8.92 7.88 -3.28
CA THR A 82 8.67 8.33 -1.92
C THR A 82 7.73 9.53 -1.95
N LEU A 83 6.65 9.45 -1.18
CA LEU A 83 5.66 10.50 -1.02
C LEU A 83 5.65 11.02 0.42
N TYR A 84 5.08 12.22 0.62
CA TYR A 84 4.84 12.77 1.95
C TYR A 84 3.58 12.16 2.59
N THR A 85 3.64 10.88 2.88
CA THR A 85 2.58 10.21 3.62
C THR A 85 3.18 9.36 4.73
N PRO A 86 2.48 9.16 5.84
CA PRO A 86 2.97 8.29 6.90
C PRO A 86 3.19 6.86 6.39
N ASP A 87 4.31 6.26 6.77
CA ASP A 87 4.50 4.83 6.58
C ASP A 87 3.75 4.07 7.67
N VAL A 88 2.63 3.48 7.31
CA VAL A 88 1.77 2.76 8.25
C VAL A 88 2.42 1.50 8.85
N PHE A 89 3.47 0.97 8.22
CA PHE A 89 4.27 -0.12 8.77
C PHE A 89 5.42 0.33 9.66
N ALA A 90 5.70 1.65 9.71
CA ALA A 90 6.73 2.14 10.60
C ALA A 90 6.39 1.82 12.07
N PRO A 91 7.37 1.37 12.88
CA PRO A 91 7.11 0.95 14.26
C PRO A 91 6.62 2.10 15.15
N HIS A 92 6.99 3.34 14.83
CA HIS A 92 6.63 4.51 15.63
C HIS A 92 5.24 5.07 15.33
N ILE A 93 4.50 4.54 14.36
CA ILE A 93 3.20 5.12 13.97
C ILE A 93 2.18 5.09 15.13
N LEU A 94 2.23 4.07 15.97
CA LEU A 94 1.32 3.95 17.10
C LEU A 94 1.66 4.97 18.20
N SER A 95 2.93 5.13 18.55
CA SER A 95 3.33 6.17 19.51
C SER A 95 3.03 7.58 19.01
N TYR A 96 3.28 7.81 17.72
CA TYR A 96 3.00 9.10 17.09
C TYR A 96 1.50 9.47 17.14
N GLN A 97 0.60 8.53 16.87
CA GLN A 97 -0.83 8.84 16.97
C GLN A 97 -1.24 9.13 18.43
N ARG A 98 -0.63 8.48 19.42
CA ARG A 98 -0.85 8.75 20.83
C ARG A 98 -0.32 10.12 21.24
N GLU A 99 0.86 10.49 20.76
CA GLU A 99 1.46 11.82 20.98
C GLU A 99 0.58 12.95 20.43
N ILE A 100 -0.06 12.75 19.27
CA ILE A 100 -1.03 13.70 18.74
C ILE A 100 -2.23 13.85 19.66
N LEU A 101 -2.81 12.75 20.12
CA LEU A 101 -3.96 12.79 21.03
C LEU A 101 -3.60 13.41 22.39
N GLN A 102 -2.41 13.12 22.89
CA GLN A 102 -1.92 13.63 24.17
C GLN A 102 -1.80 15.15 24.21
N GLN A 103 -1.60 15.82 23.07
CA GLN A 103 -1.57 17.28 22.99
C GLN A 103 -2.91 17.94 23.38
N TYR A 104 -3.99 17.17 23.42
CA TYR A 104 -5.34 17.63 23.74
C TYR A 104 -5.85 17.04 25.07
N ALA A 105 -4.97 16.44 25.87
CA ALA A 105 -5.38 15.73 27.10
C ALA A 105 -6.01 16.66 28.15
N ASP A 106 -5.63 17.94 28.16
CA ASP A 106 -6.17 18.98 29.02
C ASP A 106 -7.45 19.63 28.48
N ALA A 107 -7.81 19.36 27.23
CA ALA A 107 -9.05 19.81 26.65
C ALA A 107 -10.19 18.86 27.06
N SER A 108 -11.32 19.42 27.50
CA SER A 108 -12.50 18.63 27.89
C SER A 108 -13.22 18.07 26.67
N LEU A 109 -12.57 17.19 25.92
CA LEU A 109 -13.12 16.57 24.72
C LEU A 109 -13.98 15.36 25.06
N ALA A 110 -15.13 15.25 24.39
CA ALA A 110 -15.99 14.06 24.48
C ALA A 110 -15.41 12.84 23.74
N GLY A 111 -14.30 13.01 23.04
CA GLY A 111 -13.61 11.98 22.26
C GLY A 111 -12.84 12.55 21.07
N ALA A 112 -12.41 11.69 20.18
CA ALA A 112 -11.72 12.08 18.96
C ALA A 112 -12.13 11.20 17.78
N CYS A 113 -12.03 11.77 16.59
CA CYS A 113 -12.30 11.10 15.32
C CYS A 113 -11.09 11.23 14.40
N LYS A 114 -10.73 10.15 13.74
CA LYS A 114 -9.81 10.16 12.59
C LYS A 114 -10.61 10.39 11.32
N ASP A 115 -10.14 11.31 10.51
CA ASP A 115 -10.62 11.48 9.15
C ASP A 115 -10.05 10.41 8.21
N GLU A 116 -10.36 10.49 6.94
CA GLU A 116 -9.91 9.55 5.92
C GLU A 116 -8.40 9.31 6.01
N TRP A 117 -8.05 8.10 6.35
CA TRP A 117 -6.67 7.70 6.41
C TRP A 117 -6.50 6.33 5.75
N GLY A 118 -5.30 5.98 5.41
CA GLY A 118 -4.99 4.69 4.81
C GLY A 118 -3.91 4.80 3.75
N PHE A 119 -3.99 3.92 2.78
CA PHE A 119 -2.95 3.78 1.80
C PHE A 119 -3.23 4.65 0.58
N PRO A 120 -2.33 5.55 0.22
CA PRO A 120 -2.55 6.51 -0.86
C PRO A 120 -2.56 5.90 -2.27
N GLY A 121 -2.35 4.60 -2.42
CA GLY A 121 -2.33 3.93 -3.72
C GLY A 121 -3.55 4.17 -4.60
N ARG A 122 -4.69 4.50 -4.00
CA ARG A 122 -5.91 4.87 -4.74
C ARG A 122 -5.76 6.18 -5.52
N PHE A 123 -4.96 7.08 -5.03
CA PHE A 123 -4.82 8.43 -5.59
C PHE A 123 -3.56 8.57 -6.44
N THR A 124 -2.80 7.50 -6.61
CA THR A 124 -1.68 7.50 -7.54
C THR A 124 -2.20 7.42 -8.98
N PRO A 125 -1.56 8.11 -9.93
CA PRO A 125 -1.99 8.11 -11.32
C PRO A 125 -1.77 6.76 -12.01
N GLN A 126 -1.08 5.84 -11.36
CA GLN A 126 -0.71 4.55 -11.93
C GLN A 126 -1.53 3.43 -11.30
N THR A 127 -2.33 2.79 -12.13
CA THR A 127 -3.21 1.69 -11.72
C THR A 127 -2.47 0.43 -11.29
N ASN A 128 -1.15 0.40 -11.43
CA ASN A 128 -0.29 -0.75 -11.10
C ASN A 128 0.63 -0.50 -9.90
N ASP A 129 0.50 0.64 -9.25
CA ASP A 129 1.33 0.95 -8.10
C ASP A 129 0.91 0.11 -6.88
N LEU A 130 1.90 -0.47 -6.25
CA LEU A 130 1.75 -1.20 -4.99
C LEU A 130 2.45 -0.42 -3.90
N TRP A 131 1.83 -0.36 -2.72
CA TRP A 131 2.47 0.21 -1.56
C TRP A 131 3.71 -0.61 -1.18
N TYR A 132 4.78 0.08 -0.87
CA TYR A 132 6.02 -0.51 -0.43
C TYR A 132 6.67 0.36 0.65
N SER A 133 7.18 -0.29 1.68
CA SER A 133 8.17 0.29 2.57
C SER A 133 9.17 -0.77 3.02
N SER A 134 10.32 -0.35 3.52
CA SER A 134 11.31 -1.29 4.06
C SER A 134 10.80 -2.03 5.30
N PHE A 135 9.97 -1.37 6.11
CA PHE A 135 9.33 -2.01 7.27
C PHE A 135 8.33 -3.07 6.84
N MET A 136 7.50 -2.76 5.82
CA MET A 136 6.60 -3.73 5.24
C MET A 136 7.34 -4.93 4.64
N ALA A 137 8.41 -4.68 3.87
CA ALA A 137 9.19 -5.74 3.25
C ALA A 137 9.76 -6.72 4.29
N LYS A 138 10.31 -6.19 5.39
CA LYS A 138 10.81 -7.00 6.50
C LYS A 138 9.70 -7.82 7.18
N ALA A 139 8.54 -7.22 7.42
CA ALA A 139 7.40 -7.93 7.99
C ALA A 139 6.88 -9.03 7.04
N TYR A 140 6.85 -8.75 5.74
CA TYR A 140 6.46 -9.71 4.71
C TYR A 140 7.37 -10.93 4.69
N GLU A 141 8.67 -10.72 4.66
CA GLU A 141 9.68 -11.77 4.69
C GLU A 141 9.52 -12.68 5.91
N GLN A 142 9.34 -12.08 7.09
CA GLN A 142 9.14 -12.83 8.33
C GLN A 142 7.85 -13.66 8.32
N GLN A 143 6.75 -13.13 7.81
CA GLN A 143 5.45 -13.80 7.81
C GLN A 143 5.29 -14.80 6.67
N ARG A 144 6.04 -14.66 5.59
CA ARG A 144 6.01 -15.53 4.40
C ARG A 144 7.22 -16.48 4.30
N ASN A 145 7.81 -16.87 5.42
CA ASN A 145 8.91 -17.84 5.45
C ASN A 145 10.09 -17.47 4.55
N GLY A 146 10.52 -16.20 4.61
CA GLY A 146 11.65 -15.70 3.83
C GLY A 146 11.34 -15.29 2.39
N ARG A 147 10.08 -15.22 1.98
CA ARG A 147 9.74 -14.73 0.62
C ARG A 147 10.00 -13.23 0.49
N ASP A 148 10.58 -12.86 -0.63
CA ASP A 148 10.90 -11.48 -0.99
C ASP A 148 9.66 -10.76 -1.52
N LEU A 149 9.27 -9.66 -0.85
CA LEU A 149 8.14 -8.83 -1.24
C LEU A 149 8.29 -8.29 -2.67
N LEU A 150 9.49 -7.86 -3.08
CA LEU A 150 9.67 -7.28 -4.43
C LEU A 150 9.46 -8.32 -5.52
N ARG A 151 9.92 -9.54 -5.31
CA ARG A 151 9.66 -10.65 -6.23
C ARG A 151 8.17 -10.97 -6.28
N ASP A 152 7.49 -10.98 -5.14
CA ASP A 152 6.05 -11.23 -5.08
C ASP A 152 5.22 -10.08 -5.66
N MET A 153 5.64 -8.82 -5.54
CA MET A 153 5.03 -7.69 -6.26
C MET A 153 5.08 -7.87 -7.78
N LEU A 154 6.21 -8.37 -8.30
CA LEU A 154 6.32 -8.68 -9.72
C LEU A 154 5.36 -9.83 -10.11
N LEU A 155 5.30 -10.89 -9.30
CA LEU A 155 4.38 -12.01 -9.48
C LEU A 155 2.91 -11.56 -9.42
N MET A 156 2.55 -10.72 -8.48
CA MET A 156 1.19 -10.17 -8.36
C MET A 156 0.81 -9.38 -9.60
N THR A 157 1.72 -8.57 -10.11
CA THR A 157 1.46 -7.66 -11.25
C THR A 157 1.35 -8.43 -12.56
N TYR A 158 2.33 -9.25 -12.88
CA TYR A 158 2.43 -9.88 -14.20
C TYR A 158 2.02 -11.35 -14.23
N GLY A 159 2.06 -12.05 -13.09
CA GLY A 159 1.90 -13.50 -13.03
C GLY A 159 3.07 -14.26 -13.64
N GLU A 160 3.10 -15.57 -13.41
CA GLU A 160 4.10 -16.48 -13.95
C GLU A 160 3.40 -17.75 -14.44
N THR A 161 3.86 -18.32 -15.56
CA THR A 161 3.28 -19.56 -16.10
C THR A 161 3.39 -20.69 -15.07
N GLY A 162 2.27 -21.37 -14.82
CA GLY A 162 2.20 -22.45 -13.83
C GLY A 162 2.06 -21.99 -12.37
N ALA A 163 2.26 -20.70 -12.06
CA ALA A 163 2.30 -20.19 -10.68
C ALA A 163 0.99 -19.48 -10.24
N LYS A 164 -0.17 -19.84 -10.79
CA LYS A 164 -1.44 -19.19 -10.45
C LYS A 164 -1.76 -19.24 -8.96
N ALA A 165 -1.60 -20.41 -8.33
CA ALA A 165 -1.87 -20.56 -6.90
C ALA A 165 -0.93 -19.71 -6.03
N ASP A 166 0.35 -19.64 -6.40
CA ASP A 166 1.34 -18.83 -5.70
C ASP A 166 1.06 -17.31 -5.87
N ARG A 167 0.62 -16.89 -7.06
CA ARG A 167 0.17 -15.52 -7.30
C ARG A 167 -1.01 -15.15 -6.40
N ILE A 168 -2.02 -16.00 -6.33
CA ILE A 168 -3.20 -15.81 -5.46
C ILE A 168 -2.77 -15.72 -3.99
N ALA A 169 -1.89 -16.62 -3.55
CA ALA A 169 -1.37 -16.61 -2.19
C ALA A 169 -0.59 -15.32 -1.88
N ALA A 170 0.23 -14.82 -2.82
CA ALA A 170 0.96 -13.57 -2.65
C ALA A 170 0.02 -12.36 -2.49
N VAL A 171 -1.02 -12.26 -3.33
CA VAL A 171 -2.01 -11.17 -3.23
C VAL A 171 -2.77 -11.25 -1.92
N ASN A 172 -3.28 -12.43 -1.56
CA ASN A 172 -4.04 -12.59 -0.33
C ASN A 172 -3.20 -12.24 0.88
N HIS A 173 -1.95 -12.67 0.94
CA HIS A 173 -1.07 -12.35 2.05
C HIS A 173 -0.71 -10.86 2.10
N TYR A 174 -0.43 -10.24 0.95
CA TYR A 174 -0.20 -8.80 0.86
C TYR A 174 -1.38 -8.01 1.43
N MET A 175 -2.60 -8.38 1.05
CA MET A 175 -3.81 -7.75 1.53
C MET A 175 -4.08 -8.03 3.02
N GLU A 176 -3.84 -9.25 3.48
CA GLU A 176 -3.99 -9.63 4.89
C GLU A 176 -3.08 -8.82 5.80
N MET A 177 -1.84 -8.59 5.39
CA MET A 177 -0.91 -7.72 6.11
C MET A 177 -1.46 -6.31 6.29
N TYR A 178 -2.07 -5.75 5.26
CA TYR A 178 -2.70 -4.44 5.33
C TYR A 178 -3.87 -4.42 6.31
N TRP A 179 -4.78 -5.39 6.19
CA TRP A 179 -5.93 -5.50 7.08
C TRP A 179 -5.51 -5.61 8.53
N LYS A 180 -4.54 -6.46 8.78
CA LYS A 180 -3.99 -6.67 10.12
C LYS A 180 -3.38 -5.38 10.67
N ARG A 181 -2.58 -4.70 9.86
CA ARG A 181 -1.93 -3.45 10.27
C ARG A 181 -2.94 -2.33 10.51
N ASN A 182 -3.95 -2.20 9.65
CA ASN A 182 -5.07 -1.28 9.87
C ASN A 182 -5.78 -1.59 11.19
N GLY A 183 -6.09 -2.84 11.43
CA GLY A 183 -6.71 -3.27 12.68
C GLY A 183 -5.89 -2.93 13.93
N GLU A 184 -4.57 -3.08 13.86
CA GLU A 184 -3.65 -2.69 14.95
C GLU A 184 -3.71 -1.18 15.22
N ILE A 185 -3.63 -0.37 14.17
CA ILE A 185 -3.66 1.10 14.26
C ILE A 185 -5.02 1.58 14.81
N GLU A 186 -6.12 1.04 14.30
CA GLU A 186 -7.47 1.38 14.77
C GLU A 186 -7.70 0.98 16.22
N THR A 187 -7.23 -0.20 16.60
CA THR A 187 -7.35 -0.69 17.97
C THR A 187 -6.54 0.16 18.95
N ASP A 188 -5.30 0.50 18.58
CA ASP A 188 -4.47 1.38 19.39
C ASP A 188 -5.08 2.77 19.53
N TYR A 189 -5.62 3.33 18.44
CA TYR A 189 -6.32 4.62 18.48
C TYR A 189 -7.52 4.61 19.42
N TYR A 190 -8.33 3.57 19.36
CA TYR A 190 -9.46 3.39 20.27
C TYR A 190 -9.02 3.37 21.72
N HIS A 191 -7.99 2.58 22.04
CA HIS A 191 -7.47 2.49 23.41
C HIS A 191 -6.86 3.81 23.87
N ALA A 192 -6.09 4.47 23.03
CA ALA A 192 -5.50 5.77 23.34
C ALA A 192 -6.57 6.82 23.68
N ILE A 193 -7.68 6.86 22.95
CA ILE A 193 -8.80 7.76 23.27
C ILE A 193 -9.39 7.47 24.64
N LYS A 194 -9.58 6.18 24.98
CA LYS A 194 -10.11 5.78 26.29
C LYS A 194 -9.16 6.11 27.44
N GLU A 195 -7.88 5.96 27.22
CA GLU A 195 -6.83 6.26 28.20
C GLU A 195 -6.67 7.76 28.42
N ILE A 196 -6.73 8.58 27.36
CA ILE A 196 -6.45 10.02 27.41
C ILE A 196 -7.69 10.82 27.81
N PHE A 197 -8.85 10.54 27.22
CA PHE A 197 -10.07 11.33 27.39
C PHE A 197 -11.12 10.67 28.31
N GLY A 198 -10.83 9.47 28.80
CA GLY A 198 -11.69 8.74 29.71
C GLY A 198 -12.50 7.61 29.05
N LYS A 199 -12.92 6.66 29.88
CA LYS A 199 -13.58 5.42 29.43
C LYS A 199 -14.84 5.62 28.57
N ASP A 200 -15.54 6.72 28.77
CA ASP A 200 -16.79 7.04 28.06
C ASP A 200 -16.56 7.90 26.81
N ALA A 201 -15.32 8.32 26.55
CA ALA A 201 -14.99 9.12 25.39
C ALA A 201 -15.35 8.38 24.09
N MET A 202 -15.85 9.10 23.10
CA MET A 202 -16.18 8.53 21.79
C MET A 202 -14.95 8.40 20.92
N SER A 203 -14.84 7.27 20.22
CA SER A 203 -13.85 7.06 19.18
C SER A 203 -14.54 6.93 17.83
N GLY A 204 -14.19 7.77 16.89
CA GLY A 204 -14.71 7.74 15.53
C GLY A 204 -13.59 7.50 14.51
N THR A 205 -13.94 6.88 13.42
CA THR A 205 -13.04 6.71 12.28
C THR A 205 -13.84 6.86 11.00
N HIS A 206 -13.41 7.77 10.13
CA HIS A 206 -13.89 7.80 8.76
C HIS A 206 -13.31 6.59 8.00
N PRO A 207 -14.06 5.95 7.10
CA PRO A 207 -13.62 4.75 6.43
C PRO A 207 -12.24 4.89 5.79
N THR A 208 -11.41 3.93 6.08
CA THR A 208 -10.06 3.84 5.54
C THR A 208 -10.10 3.47 4.06
N TRP A 209 -9.31 4.13 3.26
CA TRP A 209 -9.17 3.83 1.84
C TRP A 209 -8.52 2.49 1.60
N TYR A 210 -8.96 1.81 0.54
CA TYR A 210 -8.40 0.54 0.14
C TYR A 210 -6.93 0.69 -0.28
N PRO A 211 -6.05 -0.17 0.21
CA PRO A 211 -4.62 -0.10 -0.10
C PRO A 211 -4.26 -0.63 -1.49
N PHE A 212 -5.26 -1.06 -2.26
CA PHE A 212 -5.02 -1.83 -3.47
C PHE A 212 -5.14 -0.96 -4.71
N PRO A 213 -4.16 -1.01 -5.61
CA PRO A 213 -4.30 -0.35 -6.90
C PRO A 213 -5.45 -0.98 -7.67
N ASP A 214 -6.19 -0.16 -8.39
CA ASP A 214 -7.27 -0.60 -9.27
C ASP A 214 -6.70 -1.32 -10.50
N ASN A 215 -6.03 -2.43 -10.27
CA ASN A 215 -5.42 -3.23 -11.33
C ASN A 215 -6.34 -4.36 -11.74
N ARG A 216 -7.01 -4.18 -12.86
CA ARG A 216 -7.97 -5.14 -13.43
C ARG A 216 -7.34 -6.51 -13.71
N GLU A 217 -6.06 -6.59 -13.98
CA GLU A 217 -5.38 -7.87 -14.23
C GLU A 217 -5.27 -8.71 -12.95
N ILE A 218 -5.07 -8.08 -11.81
CA ILE A 218 -5.10 -8.75 -10.52
C ILE A 218 -6.51 -9.31 -10.26
N PHE A 219 -7.56 -8.55 -10.58
CA PHE A 219 -8.95 -8.96 -10.40
C PHE A 219 -9.37 -10.12 -11.32
N LYS A 220 -8.91 -10.15 -12.56
CA LYS A 220 -9.28 -11.16 -13.55
C LYS A 220 -8.80 -12.58 -13.22
N ASN A 221 -7.86 -12.73 -12.32
CA ASN A 221 -7.21 -14.01 -12.06
C ASN A 221 -7.81 -14.82 -10.90
N GLY A 222 -9.05 -14.58 -10.55
CA GLY A 222 -9.76 -15.33 -9.50
C GLY A 222 -9.19 -15.08 -8.12
N LEU A 223 -8.76 -13.87 -7.86
CA LEU A 223 -8.23 -13.44 -6.58
C LEU A 223 -9.35 -13.25 -5.56
N SER A 224 -8.97 -13.10 -4.31
CA SER A 224 -9.86 -13.08 -3.18
C SER A 224 -11.06 -12.14 -3.32
N TRP A 225 -12.19 -12.52 -2.73
CA TRP A 225 -13.48 -11.82 -2.73
C TRP A 225 -13.41 -10.34 -2.30
N TRP A 226 -12.48 -9.98 -1.49
CA TRP A 226 -12.31 -8.61 -0.99
C TRP A 226 -11.69 -7.65 -2.00
N VAL A 227 -11.14 -8.19 -3.06
CA VAL A 227 -10.68 -7.41 -4.21
C VAL A 227 -11.87 -7.03 -5.11
N SER A 228 -12.98 -7.74 -5.03
CA SER A 228 -14.05 -7.67 -6.02
C SER A 228 -15.09 -6.60 -5.76
N LYS A 229 -15.09 -5.92 -4.63
CA LYS A 229 -16.22 -5.07 -4.28
C LYS A 229 -15.80 -3.76 -3.64
N ARG A 230 -15.55 -2.82 -4.51
CA ARG A 230 -15.48 -1.42 -4.12
C ARG A 230 -16.79 -0.65 -4.27
N ASP A 231 -17.87 -1.31 -4.57
CA ASP A 231 -19.18 -0.65 -4.63
C ASP A 231 -19.56 0.00 -3.30
N VAL A 232 -18.95 -0.49 -2.24
CA VAL A 232 -19.01 0.12 -0.90
C VAL A 232 -18.32 1.49 -0.83
N ALA A 233 -17.39 1.77 -1.73
CA ALA A 233 -16.69 3.06 -1.76
C ALA A 233 -17.58 4.22 -2.22
N GLN A 234 -18.75 3.95 -2.70
CA GLN A 234 -19.70 4.99 -3.10
C GLN A 234 -20.48 5.56 -1.92
N THR A 235 -20.42 4.92 -0.78
CA THR A 235 -21.28 5.27 0.33
C THR A 235 -20.56 5.90 1.51
N ASP A 236 -19.22 5.84 1.59
CA ASP A 236 -18.44 6.32 2.74
C ASP A 236 -19.07 5.94 4.11
N GLU A 237 -19.88 4.89 4.10
CA GLU A 237 -20.62 4.42 5.25
C GLU A 237 -19.81 3.45 6.08
N ALA A 238 -20.19 3.34 7.34
CA ALA A 238 -19.73 2.27 8.19
C ALA A 238 -20.00 0.93 7.51
N THR A 239 -18.96 0.26 7.09
CA THR A 239 -19.10 -1.03 6.46
C THR A 239 -19.71 -2.02 7.45
N PRO A 240 -20.40 -3.06 7.00
CA PRO A 240 -20.84 -4.16 7.88
C PRO A 240 -19.70 -4.74 8.72
N PHE A 241 -18.48 -4.64 8.24
CA PHE A 241 -17.28 -5.03 8.95
C PHE A 241 -17.01 -4.12 10.17
N SER A 242 -17.08 -2.80 10.00
CA SER A 242 -16.92 -1.84 11.09
C SER A 242 -17.97 -2.07 12.19
N VAL A 243 -19.21 -2.35 11.80
CA VAL A 243 -20.29 -2.69 12.74
C VAL A 243 -19.98 -3.99 13.48
N ARG A 244 -19.50 -5.02 12.77
CA ARG A 244 -19.14 -6.31 13.39
C ARG A 244 -17.98 -6.23 14.36
N THR A 245 -17.03 -5.36 14.11
CA THR A 245 -15.85 -5.17 14.97
C THR A 245 -16.07 -4.17 16.08
N ALA A 246 -17.22 -3.54 16.11
CA ALA A 246 -17.57 -2.52 17.11
C ALA A 246 -18.09 -3.08 18.43
N HIS A 247 -17.81 -4.34 18.76
CA HIS A 247 -18.17 -4.90 20.05
C HIS A 247 -17.83 -3.93 21.19
N ASP A 248 -18.84 -3.58 21.97
CA ASP A 248 -18.74 -2.67 23.12
C ASP A 248 -18.21 -1.24 22.79
N LYS A 249 -18.16 -0.89 21.52
CA LYS A 249 -17.75 0.44 21.07
C LYS A 249 -18.97 1.28 20.72
N LYS A 250 -18.99 2.51 21.22
CA LYS A 250 -19.92 3.51 20.70
C LYS A 250 -19.41 3.91 19.31
N MET A 251 -20.20 3.66 18.29
CA MET A 251 -19.88 4.04 16.92
C MET A 251 -20.72 5.25 16.50
N TRP A 252 -20.09 6.13 15.77
CA TRP A 252 -20.71 7.16 15.00
C TRP A 252 -20.40 6.92 13.53
N SER A 253 -21.42 6.96 12.70
CA SER A 253 -21.27 6.82 11.25
C SER A 253 -21.88 8.03 10.57
N PRO A 254 -21.11 8.81 9.83
CA PRO A 254 -21.67 9.84 8.98
C PRO A 254 -22.41 9.19 7.83
N LEU A 255 -23.64 9.60 7.60
CA LEU A 255 -24.38 9.27 6.39
C LEU A 255 -24.18 10.41 5.41
N TRP A 256 -23.59 10.11 4.28
CA TRP A 256 -23.53 11.02 3.16
C TRP A 256 -24.73 10.74 2.25
N PHE A 257 -25.57 11.73 2.10
CA PHE A 257 -26.63 11.71 1.09
C PHE A 257 -26.15 12.53 -0.09
N ASN A 258 -25.92 11.89 -1.22
CA ASN A 258 -25.74 12.55 -2.50
C ASN A 258 -27.05 12.60 -3.26
#